data_b71aba99f99ac5cefa828c88cf158450
#
_entry.id   b71aba99f99ac5cefa828c88cf158450
#
_cell.length_a   1.000
_cell.length_b   1.000
_cell.length_c   1.000
_cell.angle_alpha   90.00
_cell.angle_beta   90.00
_cell.angle_gamma   90.00
#
_symmetry.space_group_name_H-M   'P 1'
#
loop_
_entity.id
_entity.type
_entity.pdbx_description
1 polymer ?
#
loop_
_entity_poly.entity_id
_entity_poly.type
_entity_poly.pdbx_seq_one_letter_code
_entity_poly.pdbx_strand_id
1 'polypeptide(L)'
;MNKFFSAFHLPEVGFFILRWAVAGLMLFHGISKLLHGLGSIQAMLIAAGLPAFIAYGVLIGEVVAPLLVLANRLVVPAALVMAFNMVVAVALVHVAQVFTLGKSGGWALELQGLFFFGSLAIALLAPRKS
;
A
#
# COMPACT_ATOMS: atom_id res chain seq x y z
N MET A 1 4.02 4.36 33.39
CA MET A 1 4.86 5.16 32.49
C MET A 1 5.06 6.52 33.10
N ASN A 2 6.30 7.05 33.07
CA ASN A 2 6.52 8.37 33.67
C ASN A 2 5.99 9.49 32.78
N LYS A 3 5.96 10.73 33.34
CA LYS A 3 5.38 11.87 32.62
C LYS A 3 6.08 12.18 31.31
N PHE A 4 7.39 11.94 31.23
CA PHE A 4 8.15 12.18 30.01
C PHE A 4 7.66 11.31 28.86
N PHE A 5 7.53 10.00 29.11
CA PHE A 5 7.10 9.08 28.06
C PHE A 5 5.61 9.21 27.73
N SER A 6 4.79 9.55 28.74
CA SER A 6 3.35 9.73 28.47
C SER A 6 3.07 10.91 27.55
N ALA A 7 3.98 11.89 27.49
CA ALA A 7 3.85 13.01 26.56
C ALA A 7 3.94 12.58 25.09
N PHE A 8 4.50 11.40 24.82
CA PHE A 8 4.55 10.84 23.46
C PHE A 8 3.24 10.20 23.00
N HIS A 9 2.25 10.09 23.90
CA HIS A 9 0.97 9.51 23.52
C HIS A 9 0.15 10.51 22.70
N LEU A 10 0.40 10.56 21.41
CA LEU A 10 -0.24 11.48 20.46
C LEU A 10 -0.81 10.66 19.29
N PRO A 11 -1.91 9.93 19.53
CA PRO A 11 -2.44 9.01 18.51
C PRO A 11 -2.87 9.69 17.22
N GLU A 12 -3.39 10.92 17.28
CA GLU A 12 -3.78 11.64 16.07
C GLU A 12 -2.57 12.03 15.23
N VAL A 13 -1.47 12.44 15.88
CA VAL A 13 -0.22 12.74 15.18
C VAL A 13 0.36 11.46 14.57
N GLY A 14 0.36 10.38 15.33
CA GLY A 14 0.82 9.09 14.82
C GLY A 14 0.02 8.62 13.63
N PHE A 15 -1.29 8.75 13.69
CA PHE A 15 -2.15 8.38 12.57
C PHE A 15 -1.86 9.26 11.33
N PHE A 16 -1.68 10.56 11.53
CA PHE A 16 -1.33 11.46 10.44
C PHE A 16 -0.01 11.05 9.76
N ILE A 17 1.02 10.76 10.57
CA ILE A 17 2.32 10.32 10.06
C ILE A 17 2.16 9.02 9.26
N LEU A 18 1.42 8.06 9.80
CA LEU A 18 1.20 6.77 9.15
C LEU A 18 0.48 6.94 7.81
N ARG A 19 -0.59 7.74 7.78
CA ARG A 19 -1.33 8.02 6.54
C ARG A 19 -0.42 8.61 5.46
N TRP A 20 0.31 9.64 5.82
CA TRP A 20 1.14 10.36 4.85
C TRP A 20 2.32 9.51 4.40
N ALA A 21 2.94 8.75 5.31
CA ALA A 21 4.06 7.89 4.96
C ALA A 21 3.61 6.76 4.01
N VAL A 22 2.60 6.01 4.40
CA VAL A 22 2.18 4.84 3.61
C VAL A 22 1.57 5.28 2.28
N ALA A 23 0.62 6.21 2.32
CA ALA A 23 -0.06 6.64 1.10
C ALA A 23 0.87 7.43 0.19
N GLY A 24 1.70 8.30 0.76
CA GLY A 24 2.65 9.10 -0.02
C GLY A 24 3.68 8.23 -0.73
N LEU A 25 4.25 7.27 -0.02
CA LEU A 25 5.24 6.37 -0.62
C LEU A 25 4.61 5.44 -1.65
N MET A 26 3.39 4.96 -1.39
CA MET A 26 2.68 4.14 -2.38
C MET A 26 2.37 4.96 -3.63
N LEU A 27 2.03 6.24 -3.48
CA LEU A 27 1.73 7.11 -4.60
C LEU A 27 2.94 7.25 -5.54
N PHE A 28 4.16 7.27 -5.03
CA PHE A 28 5.35 7.27 -5.88
C PHE A 28 5.36 6.06 -6.83
N HIS A 29 4.99 4.90 -6.33
CA HIS A 29 4.89 3.70 -7.18
C HIS A 29 3.81 3.87 -8.25
N GLY A 30 2.66 4.43 -7.88
CA GLY A 30 1.58 4.66 -8.82
C GLY A 30 1.93 5.68 -9.89
N ILE A 31 2.58 6.77 -9.50
CA ILE A 31 3.02 7.81 -10.44
C ILE A 31 4.05 7.22 -11.41
N SER A 32 4.98 6.40 -10.91
CA SER A 32 5.96 5.73 -11.76
C SER A 32 5.27 4.90 -12.85
N LYS A 33 4.21 4.18 -12.50
CA LYS A 33 3.45 3.38 -13.46
C LYS A 33 2.71 4.25 -14.48
N LEU A 34 2.20 5.41 -14.05
CA LEU A 34 1.59 6.36 -14.98
C LEU A 34 2.60 6.89 -15.99
N LEU A 35 3.82 7.18 -15.54
CA LEU A 35 4.87 7.74 -16.41
C LEU A 35 5.49 6.70 -17.34
N HIS A 36 5.65 5.47 -16.87
CA HIS A 36 6.34 4.41 -17.62
C HIS A 36 5.40 3.40 -18.27
N GLY A 37 4.09 3.51 -18.02
CA GLY A 37 3.09 2.63 -18.60
C GLY A 37 2.89 1.34 -17.83
N LEU A 38 1.87 0.60 -18.23
CA LEU A 38 1.44 -0.63 -17.59
C LEU A 38 1.80 -1.89 -18.38
N GLY A 39 2.63 -1.75 -19.41
CA GLY A 39 2.91 -2.86 -20.33
C GLY A 39 3.41 -4.13 -19.66
N SER A 40 4.34 -4.00 -18.69
CA SER A 40 4.88 -5.17 -17.99
C SER A 40 3.82 -5.85 -17.13
N ILE A 41 2.94 -5.08 -16.48
CA ILE A 41 1.86 -5.62 -15.67
C ILE A 41 0.84 -6.33 -16.55
N GLN A 42 0.50 -5.71 -17.69
CA GLN A 42 -0.42 -6.32 -18.64
C GLN A 42 0.13 -7.63 -19.17
N ALA A 43 1.42 -7.69 -19.47
CA ALA A 43 2.06 -8.92 -19.94
C ALA A 43 1.99 -10.02 -18.87
N MET A 44 2.22 -9.68 -17.61
CA MET A 44 2.11 -10.64 -16.52
C MET A 44 0.68 -11.15 -16.33
N LEU A 45 -0.31 -10.28 -16.47
CA LEU A 45 -1.70 -10.67 -16.36
C LEU A 45 -2.09 -11.65 -17.48
N ILE A 46 -1.69 -11.33 -18.71
CA ILE A 46 -1.97 -12.20 -19.86
C ILE A 46 -1.30 -13.56 -19.66
N ALA A 47 -0.05 -13.58 -19.20
CA ALA A 47 0.66 -14.83 -18.92
C ALA A 47 -0.03 -15.66 -17.85
N ALA A 48 -0.72 -15.02 -16.91
CA ALA A 48 -1.50 -15.70 -15.87
C ALA A 48 -2.91 -16.08 -16.32
N GLY A 49 -3.28 -15.82 -17.56
CA GLY A 49 -4.61 -16.12 -18.09
C GLY A 49 -5.67 -15.10 -17.72
N LEU A 50 -5.26 -13.89 -17.33
CA LEU A 50 -6.16 -12.82 -16.90
C LEU A 50 -6.25 -11.72 -17.94
N PRO A 51 -7.38 -10.98 -18.02
CA PRO A 51 -7.51 -9.86 -18.93
C PRO A 51 -6.52 -8.73 -18.63
N ALA A 52 -5.95 -8.14 -19.66
CA ALA A 52 -4.98 -7.06 -19.52
C ALA A 52 -5.56 -5.81 -18.86
N PHE A 53 -6.88 -5.56 -18.99
CA PHE A 53 -7.49 -4.37 -18.42
C PHE A 53 -7.43 -4.35 -16.88
N ILE A 54 -7.22 -5.50 -16.23
CA ILE A 54 -7.08 -5.57 -14.77
C ILE A 54 -5.90 -4.71 -14.31
N ALA A 55 -4.91 -4.46 -15.18
CA ALA A 55 -3.79 -3.58 -14.86
C ALA A 55 -4.25 -2.18 -14.43
N TYR A 56 -5.39 -1.69 -14.95
CA TYR A 56 -5.92 -0.40 -14.52
C TYR A 56 -6.37 -0.42 -13.06
N GLY A 57 -6.71 -1.59 -12.52
CA GLY A 57 -7.01 -1.74 -11.10
C GLY A 57 -5.80 -1.43 -10.22
N VAL A 58 -4.59 -1.67 -10.72
CA VAL A 58 -3.36 -1.31 -10.02
C VAL A 58 -3.28 0.20 -9.83
N LEU A 59 -3.67 0.97 -10.85
CA LEU A 59 -3.69 2.43 -10.74
C LEU A 59 -4.70 2.91 -9.70
N ILE A 60 -5.85 2.23 -9.59
CA ILE A 60 -6.81 2.56 -8.54
C ILE A 60 -6.16 2.34 -7.16
N GLY A 61 -5.46 1.22 -6.98
CA GLY A 61 -4.81 0.90 -5.70
C GLY A 61 -3.58 1.74 -5.39
N GLU A 62 -2.87 2.23 -6.40
CA GLU A 62 -1.60 2.94 -6.19
C GLU A 62 -1.66 4.43 -6.51
N VAL A 63 -2.73 4.94 -7.10
CA VAL A 63 -2.90 6.36 -7.36
C VAL A 63 -4.16 6.89 -6.70
N VAL A 64 -5.32 6.36 -7.06
CA VAL A 64 -6.60 6.90 -6.58
C VAL A 64 -6.75 6.69 -5.07
N ALA A 65 -6.53 5.47 -4.60
CA ALA A 65 -6.69 5.17 -3.18
C ALA A 65 -5.70 5.95 -2.30
N PRO A 66 -4.38 6.00 -2.64
CA PRO A 66 -3.47 6.84 -1.86
C PRO A 66 -3.85 8.32 -1.85
N LEU A 67 -4.33 8.87 -2.95
CA LEU A 67 -4.78 10.27 -2.98
C LEU A 67 -5.96 10.50 -2.04
N LEU A 68 -6.91 9.56 -1.99
CA LEU A 68 -8.03 9.64 -1.06
C LEU A 68 -7.56 9.59 0.40
N VAL A 69 -6.61 8.70 0.70
CA VAL A 69 -6.06 8.61 2.05
C VAL A 69 -5.35 9.91 2.44
N LEU A 70 -4.55 10.48 1.53
CA LEU A 70 -3.87 11.75 1.78
C LEU A 70 -4.88 12.90 1.97
N ALA A 71 -5.94 12.92 1.19
CA ALA A 71 -6.99 13.94 1.29
C ALA A 71 -7.91 13.72 2.50
N ASN A 72 -7.72 12.63 3.24
CA ASN A 72 -8.55 12.26 4.39
C ASN A 72 -10.02 12.06 4.00
N ARG A 73 -10.24 11.44 2.85
CA ARG A 73 -11.57 11.13 2.33
C ARG A 73 -11.69 9.65 2.03
N LEU A 74 -12.79 9.05 2.47
CA LEU A 74 -13.03 7.61 2.26
C LEU A 74 -11.82 6.78 2.69
N VAL A 75 -11.23 7.13 3.84
CA VAL A 75 -9.95 6.56 4.27
C VAL A 75 -10.05 5.06 4.45
N VAL A 76 -11.10 4.56 5.08
CA VAL A 76 -11.22 3.12 5.33
C VAL A 76 -11.31 2.32 4.03
N PRO A 77 -12.26 2.60 3.12
CA PRO A 77 -12.30 1.82 1.89
C PRO A 77 -11.06 2.02 1.03
N ALA A 78 -10.49 3.24 0.99
CA ALA A 78 -9.28 3.49 0.22
C ALA A 78 -8.09 2.69 0.77
N ALA A 79 -7.91 2.69 2.08
CA ALA A 79 -6.83 1.92 2.71
C ALA A 79 -7.00 0.41 2.50
N LEU A 80 -8.23 -0.09 2.53
CA LEU A 80 -8.50 -1.50 2.25
C LEU A 80 -8.18 -1.84 0.80
N VAL A 81 -8.46 -0.94 -0.14
CA VAL A 81 -8.08 -1.13 -1.54
C VAL A 81 -6.55 -1.17 -1.68
N MET A 82 -5.85 -0.30 -0.97
CA MET A 82 -4.38 -0.31 -0.97
C MET A 82 -3.83 -1.65 -0.45
N ALA A 83 -4.38 -2.15 0.65
CA ALA A 83 -3.97 -3.44 1.21
C ALA A 83 -4.24 -4.58 0.22
N PHE A 84 -5.41 -4.59 -0.39
CA PHE A 84 -5.77 -5.60 -1.39
C PHE A 84 -4.84 -5.54 -2.59
N ASN A 85 -4.47 -4.34 -3.03
CA ASN A 85 -3.52 -4.17 -4.13
C ASN A 85 -2.18 -4.85 -3.83
N MET A 86 -1.72 -4.79 -2.59
CA MET A 86 -0.48 -5.46 -2.19
C MET A 86 -0.63 -6.98 -2.23
N VAL A 87 -1.77 -7.51 -1.82
CA VAL A 87 -2.05 -8.95 -1.91
C VAL A 87 -1.99 -9.41 -3.36
N VAL A 88 -2.63 -8.66 -4.27
CA VAL A 88 -2.62 -8.99 -5.70
C VAL A 88 -1.20 -8.91 -6.26
N ALA A 89 -0.44 -7.89 -5.89
CA ALA A 89 0.94 -7.72 -6.36
C ALA A 89 1.80 -8.92 -5.96
N VAL A 90 1.69 -9.37 -4.71
CA VAL A 90 2.44 -10.54 -4.25
C VAL A 90 1.97 -11.80 -4.98
N ALA A 91 0.67 -11.98 -5.15
CA ALA A 91 0.14 -13.17 -5.81
C ALA A 91 0.57 -13.27 -7.27
N LEU A 92 0.68 -12.13 -7.98
CA LEU A 92 1.04 -12.12 -9.40
C LEU A 92 2.54 -12.21 -9.65
N VAL A 93 3.36 -11.59 -8.80
CA VAL A 93 4.77 -11.34 -9.14
C VAL A 93 5.73 -11.94 -8.15
N HIS A 94 5.36 -12.04 -6.87
CA HIS A 94 6.30 -12.25 -5.80
C HIS A 94 6.07 -13.54 -4.99
N VAL A 95 5.20 -14.43 -5.44
CA VAL A 95 4.88 -15.66 -4.68
C VAL A 95 6.14 -16.45 -4.34
N ALA A 96 7.08 -16.56 -5.28
CA ALA A 96 8.31 -17.32 -5.06
C ALA A 96 9.20 -16.71 -3.98
N GLN A 97 8.98 -15.44 -3.63
CA GLN A 97 9.81 -14.70 -2.67
C GLN A 97 9.26 -14.67 -1.26
N VAL A 98 8.08 -15.28 -1.03
CA VAL A 98 7.40 -15.18 0.28
C VAL A 98 8.27 -15.70 1.42
N PHE A 99 9.08 -16.72 1.17
CA PHE A 99 9.93 -17.33 2.21
C PHE A 99 11.42 -17.05 1.97
N THR A 100 11.77 -15.98 1.25
CA THR A 100 13.16 -15.66 0.96
C THR A 100 13.58 -14.35 1.61
N LEU A 101 14.91 -14.18 1.76
CA LEU A 101 15.50 -12.95 2.28
C LEU A 101 16.15 -12.17 1.14
N GLY A 102 16.12 -10.83 1.27
CA GLY A 102 16.81 -9.96 0.32
C GLY A 102 18.30 -9.89 0.59
N LYS A 103 19.01 -9.18 -0.27
CA LYS A 103 20.48 -9.07 -0.21
C LYS A 103 20.96 -8.41 1.08
N SER A 104 20.17 -7.53 1.66
CA SER A 104 20.52 -6.84 2.91
C SER A 104 20.09 -7.60 4.17
N GLY A 105 19.58 -8.82 4.03
CA GLY A 105 19.17 -9.67 5.15
C GLY A 105 17.71 -9.55 5.56
N GLY A 106 16.98 -8.55 5.04
CA GLY A 106 15.56 -8.41 5.32
C GLY A 106 14.72 -9.35 4.47
N TRP A 107 13.45 -9.48 4.83
CA TRP A 107 12.50 -10.26 4.04
C TRP A 107 12.40 -9.68 2.62
N ALA A 108 12.39 -10.55 1.61
CA ALA A 108 12.35 -10.09 0.22
C ALA A 108 11.12 -9.24 -0.10
N LEU A 109 10.01 -9.46 0.61
CA LEU A 109 8.76 -8.72 0.44
C LEU A 109 8.52 -7.67 1.53
N GLU A 110 9.58 -7.20 2.20
CA GLU A 110 9.39 -6.27 3.31
C GLU A 110 8.67 -4.99 2.89
N LEU A 111 8.92 -4.49 1.68
CA LEU A 111 8.24 -3.28 1.20
C LEU A 111 6.74 -3.52 1.01
N GLN A 112 6.39 -4.60 0.33
CA GLN A 112 4.99 -4.97 0.13
C GLN A 112 4.31 -5.29 1.45
N GLY A 113 5.02 -5.95 2.37
CA GLY A 113 4.52 -6.22 3.71
C GLY A 113 4.24 -4.96 4.50
N LEU A 114 5.17 -3.99 4.46
CA LEU A 114 4.96 -2.70 5.13
C LEU A 114 3.76 -1.96 4.56
N PHE A 115 3.61 -1.94 3.24
CA PHE A 115 2.46 -1.29 2.63
C PHE A 115 1.17 -2.00 2.99
N PHE A 116 1.16 -3.34 3.00
CA PHE A 116 -0.03 -4.10 3.38
C PHE A 116 -0.45 -3.82 4.82
N PHE A 117 0.48 -4.04 5.76
CA PHE A 117 0.17 -3.86 7.19
C PHE A 117 -0.06 -2.40 7.54
N GLY A 118 0.68 -1.49 6.91
CA GLY A 118 0.46 -0.06 7.11
C GLY A 118 -0.91 0.39 6.62
N SER A 119 -1.34 -0.08 5.47
CA SER A 119 -2.67 0.22 4.93
C SER A 119 -3.77 -0.36 5.81
N LEU A 120 -3.58 -1.60 6.27
CA LEU A 120 -4.53 -2.23 7.17
C LEU A 120 -4.64 -1.45 8.48
N ALA A 121 -3.50 -1.02 9.05
CA ALA A 121 -3.48 -0.22 10.26
C ALA A 121 -4.22 1.11 10.06
N ILE A 122 -4.04 1.75 8.91
CA ILE A 122 -4.77 2.98 8.58
C ILE A 122 -6.27 2.74 8.60
N ALA A 123 -6.72 1.63 7.98
CA ALA A 123 -8.14 1.30 7.94
C ALA A 123 -8.72 1.08 9.35
N LEU A 124 -7.92 0.46 10.22
CA LEU A 124 -8.36 0.15 11.59
C LEU A 124 -8.30 1.37 12.51
N LEU A 125 -7.41 2.32 12.25
CA LEU A 125 -7.24 3.52 13.06
C LEU A 125 -8.16 4.66 12.67
N ALA A 126 -8.64 4.67 11.42
CA ALA A 126 -9.42 5.78 10.91
C ALA A 126 -10.72 5.96 11.70
N PRO A 127 -11.11 7.20 11.98
CA PRO A 127 -12.40 7.46 12.64
C PRO A 127 -13.57 6.93 11.80
N ARG A 128 -14.67 6.59 12.48
CA ARG A 128 -15.84 6.00 11.81
C ARG A 128 -16.39 6.83 10.66
N LYS A 129 -16.20 8.14 10.70
CA LYS A 129 -16.70 9.06 9.67
C LYS A 129 -15.76 9.23 8.49
N SER A 130 -14.68 8.51 8.48
CA SER A 130 -13.69 8.60 7.40
C SER A 130 -14.07 7.78 6.17
#